data_f8d92dad585a29c3b787981dcdb2d84d
#
_entry.id   f8d92dad585a29c3b787981dcdb2d84d
#
_cell.length_a   1.000
_cell.length_b   1.000
_cell.length_c   1.000
_cell.angle_alpha   90.00
_cell.angle_beta   90.00
_cell.angle_gamma   90.00
#
_symmetry.space_group_name_H-M   'P 1'
#
loop_
_entity.id
_entity.type
_entity.pdbx_description
1 polymer ?
#
loop_
_entity_poly.entity_id
_entity_poly.type
_entity_poly.pdbx_seq_one_letter_code
_entity_poly.pdbx_strand_id
1 'polypeptide(L)'
;VGLLLFAPVAGLALAVTVAVAKGGLGGVSVLDATSGTDHLETRFQRLLAAGVRGGAVMLVPIVFWPETFHTFSALMVGLVEPGGLAPYAAYFDVTRPIIAGGYGLALVTHIGLGYVRGGGRSWLVDAGESLLLAAYFAFVPVLVAVGLYFPFWYSARQVARTQMVDDAPVGDPSWDLVGGSDAATVAIRAWGILVVGALATFGVLAAVYWAIPNPLAGVGILPGAVAFWSIFISIVALPHVVVGSVLDVDRGIWYVP
;
A
#
# COMPACT_ATOMS: atom_id res chain seq x y z
N VAL A 1 -16.06 -5.91 -1.10
CA VAL A 1 -16.41 -7.09 -0.29
C VAL A 1 -17.31 -8.03 -1.09
N GLY A 2 -18.43 -7.54 -1.69
CA GLY A 2 -19.33 -8.41 -2.46
C GLY A 2 -18.61 -9.21 -3.56
N LEU A 3 -17.75 -8.55 -4.35
CA LEU A 3 -17.01 -9.22 -5.42
C LEU A 3 -16.09 -10.34 -4.89
N LEU A 4 -15.47 -10.17 -3.72
CA LEU A 4 -14.65 -11.22 -3.09
C LEU A 4 -15.48 -12.44 -2.69
N LEU A 5 -16.77 -12.25 -2.36
CA LEU A 5 -17.66 -13.35 -1.97
C LEU A 5 -18.28 -14.07 -3.17
N PHE A 6 -18.58 -13.36 -4.26
CA PHE A 6 -19.27 -13.92 -5.44
C PHE A 6 -18.34 -14.31 -6.59
N ALA A 7 -17.16 -13.67 -6.68
CA ALA A 7 -16.14 -13.91 -7.69
C ALA A 7 -14.75 -13.67 -7.08
N PRO A 8 -14.24 -14.58 -6.23
CA PRO A 8 -13.08 -14.32 -5.38
C PRO A 8 -11.81 -14.03 -6.17
N VAL A 9 -11.60 -14.65 -7.33
CA VAL A 9 -10.43 -14.36 -8.20
C VAL A 9 -10.50 -12.93 -8.76
N ALA A 10 -11.66 -12.51 -9.25
CA ALA A 10 -11.87 -11.14 -9.72
C ALA A 10 -11.78 -10.14 -8.56
N GLY A 11 -12.25 -10.51 -7.39
CA GLY A 11 -12.15 -9.74 -6.15
C GLY A 11 -10.68 -9.54 -5.73
N LEU A 12 -9.87 -10.58 -5.81
CA LEU A 12 -8.43 -10.49 -5.55
C LEU A 12 -7.73 -9.56 -6.57
N ALA A 13 -8.01 -9.72 -7.85
CA ALA A 13 -7.43 -8.87 -8.89
C ALA A 13 -7.81 -7.38 -8.68
N LEU A 14 -9.08 -7.11 -8.35
CA LEU A 14 -9.54 -5.76 -8.01
C LEU A 14 -8.82 -5.22 -6.75
N ALA A 15 -8.68 -6.04 -5.70
CA ALA A 15 -7.99 -5.63 -4.48
C ALA A 15 -6.53 -5.25 -4.75
N VAL A 16 -5.79 -6.04 -5.54
CA VAL A 16 -4.42 -5.72 -5.96
C VAL A 16 -4.39 -4.42 -6.78
N THR A 17 -5.31 -4.24 -7.73
CA THR A 17 -5.40 -3.03 -8.55
C THR A 17 -5.66 -1.78 -7.70
N VAL A 18 -6.61 -1.87 -6.77
CA VAL A 18 -6.92 -0.77 -5.84
C VAL A 18 -5.73 -0.47 -4.93
N ALA A 19 -5.02 -1.49 -4.45
CA ALA A 19 -3.83 -1.32 -3.63
C ALA A 19 -2.70 -0.59 -4.40
N VAL A 20 -2.47 -0.96 -5.66
CA VAL A 20 -1.52 -0.26 -6.56
C VAL A 20 -1.92 1.20 -6.76
N ALA A 21 -3.18 1.43 -7.15
CA ALA A 21 -3.67 2.78 -7.44
C ALA A 21 -3.61 3.68 -6.18
N LYS A 22 -4.16 3.21 -5.06
CA LYS A 22 -4.23 4.00 -3.83
C LYS A 22 -2.85 4.19 -3.19
N GLY A 23 -2.04 3.15 -3.09
CA GLY A 23 -0.67 3.25 -2.56
C GLY A 23 0.19 4.17 -3.41
N GLY A 24 0.03 4.09 -4.73
CA GLY A 24 0.75 4.93 -5.66
C GLY A 24 0.33 6.40 -5.63
N LEU A 25 -0.97 6.69 -5.71
CA LEU A 25 -1.49 8.06 -5.62
C LEU A 25 -1.15 8.70 -4.26
N GLY A 26 -1.32 7.95 -3.17
CA GLY A 26 -0.90 8.40 -1.85
C GLY A 26 0.60 8.69 -1.76
N GLY A 27 1.44 7.88 -2.42
CA GLY A 27 2.88 8.10 -2.51
C GLY A 27 3.24 9.38 -3.27
N VAL A 28 2.54 9.69 -4.37
CA VAL A 28 2.73 10.95 -5.12
C VAL A 28 2.27 12.15 -4.29
N SER A 29 1.13 12.06 -3.61
CA SER A 29 0.65 13.15 -2.74
C SER A 29 1.60 13.44 -1.57
N VAL A 30 2.25 12.42 -1.03
CA VAL A 30 3.31 12.61 -0.01
C VAL A 30 4.53 13.29 -0.62
N LEU A 31 4.93 12.90 -1.83
CA LEU A 31 6.05 13.54 -2.53
C LEU A 31 5.78 15.02 -2.80
N ASP A 32 4.56 15.36 -3.27
CA ASP A 32 4.10 16.75 -3.46
C ASP A 32 4.31 17.57 -2.19
N ALA A 33 3.87 17.05 -1.05
CA ALA A 33 3.94 17.75 0.23
C ALA A 33 5.36 17.86 0.79
N THR A 34 6.24 16.87 0.55
CA THR A 34 7.54 16.78 1.24
C THR A 34 8.73 17.26 0.42
N SER A 35 8.74 16.99 -0.88
CA SER A 35 9.91 17.21 -1.74
C SER A 35 9.60 17.98 -3.02
N GLY A 36 8.33 18.21 -3.29
CA GLY A 36 7.83 18.77 -4.54
C GLY A 36 7.81 17.77 -5.68
N THR A 37 7.04 18.08 -6.72
CA THR A 37 6.88 17.25 -7.92
C THR A 37 7.03 18.07 -9.20
N ASP A 38 7.87 19.09 -9.21
CA ASP A 38 8.05 20.01 -10.35
C ASP A 38 8.39 19.28 -11.66
N HIS A 39 9.04 18.11 -11.56
CA HIS A 39 9.38 17.26 -12.71
C HIS A 39 8.17 16.44 -13.24
N LEU A 40 7.05 16.39 -12.52
CA LEU A 40 5.81 15.69 -12.92
C LEU A 40 4.80 16.69 -13.50
N GLU A 41 5.10 17.24 -14.67
CA GLU A 41 4.34 18.33 -15.30
C GLU A 41 2.96 17.88 -15.84
N THR A 42 2.82 16.60 -16.21
CA THR A 42 1.63 16.09 -16.89
C THR A 42 0.90 15.05 -16.04
N ARG A 43 -0.43 14.95 -16.27
CA ARG A 43 -1.25 13.88 -15.65
C ARG A 43 -0.71 12.49 -15.95
N PHE A 44 -0.18 12.27 -17.15
CA PHE A 44 0.42 11.00 -17.53
C PHE A 44 1.63 10.67 -16.64
N GLN A 45 2.54 11.63 -16.43
CA GLN A 45 3.72 11.43 -15.55
C GLN A 45 3.30 11.16 -14.11
N ARG A 46 2.30 11.87 -13.58
CA ARG A 46 1.75 11.64 -12.22
C ARG A 46 1.13 10.25 -12.10
N LEU A 47 0.35 9.80 -13.07
CA LEU A 47 -0.20 8.45 -13.10
C LEU A 47 0.88 7.37 -13.25
N LEU A 48 1.90 7.64 -14.07
CA LEU A 48 3.05 6.75 -14.22
C LEU A 48 3.84 6.63 -12.90
N ALA A 49 4.13 7.75 -12.24
CA ALA A 49 4.76 7.78 -10.92
C ALA A 49 3.94 7.01 -9.88
N ALA A 50 2.62 7.21 -9.87
CA ALA A 50 1.70 6.45 -8.99
C ALA A 50 1.75 4.94 -9.32
N GLY A 51 1.71 4.58 -10.60
CA GLY A 51 1.81 3.18 -11.05
C GLY A 51 3.12 2.52 -10.63
N VAL A 52 4.24 3.24 -10.77
CA VAL A 52 5.57 2.75 -10.35
C VAL A 52 5.66 2.57 -8.83
N ARG A 53 5.20 3.54 -8.04
CA ARG A 53 5.25 3.48 -6.57
C ARG A 53 4.33 2.41 -6.00
N GLY A 54 3.09 2.35 -6.46
CA GLY A 54 2.15 1.31 -6.04
C GLY A 54 2.52 -0.07 -6.57
N GLY A 55 3.04 -0.14 -7.79
CA GLY A 55 3.54 -1.35 -8.42
C GLY A 55 4.75 -1.94 -7.70
N ALA A 56 5.63 -1.12 -7.12
CA ALA A 56 6.74 -1.60 -6.30
C ALA A 56 6.24 -2.51 -5.16
N VAL A 57 5.17 -2.13 -4.49
CA VAL A 57 4.62 -2.86 -3.34
C VAL A 57 3.88 -4.13 -3.75
N MET A 58 3.18 -4.12 -4.89
CA MET A 58 2.29 -5.22 -5.30
C MET A 58 2.84 -6.05 -6.47
N LEU A 59 3.39 -5.41 -7.51
CA LEU A 59 3.82 -6.12 -8.72
C LEU A 59 5.23 -6.70 -8.59
N VAL A 60 6.15 -6.01 -7.91
CA VAL A 60 7.51 -6.53 -7.69
C VAL A 60 7.50 -7.84 -6.90
N PRO A 61 6.71 -8.01 -5.80
CA PRO A 61 6.58 -9.31 -5.14
C PRO A 61 6.04 -10.43 -6.03
N ILE A 62 5.13 -10.16 -6.97
CA ILE A 62 4.65 -11.17 -7.92
C ILE A 62 5.81 -11.72 -8.78
N VAL A 63 6.75 -10.85 -9.13
CA VAL A 63 7.89 -11.21 -9.97
C VAL A 63 8.98 -11.95 -9.19
N PHE A 64 9.36 -11.46 -8.02
CA PHE A 64 10.52 -11.93 -7.27
C PHE A 64 10.17 -13.01 -6.23
N TRP A 65 8.93 -13.03 -5.74
CA TRP A 65 8.41 -13.96 -4.72
C TRP A 65 7.15 -14.69 -5.19
N PRO A 66 7.14 -15.29 -6.40
CA PRO A 66 5.92 -15.81 -7.03
C PRO A 66 5.25 -16.90 -6.21
N GLU A 67 6.02 -17.79 -5.58
CA GLU A 67 5.48 -18.88 -4.77
C GLU A 67 4.75 -18.37 -3.52
N THR A 68 5.37 -17.39 -2.83
CA THR A 68 4.76 -16.77 -1.65
C THR A 68 3.49 -16.01 -2.02
N PHE A 69 3.53 -15.26 -3.13
CA PHE A 69 2.36 -14.52 -3.63
C PHE A 69 1.24 -15.46 -4.08
N HIS A 70 1.59 -16.55 -4.78
CA HIS A 70 0.63 -17.57 -5.19
C HIS A 70 -0.02 -18.26 -4.00
N THR A 71 0.77 -18.71 -3.02
CA THR A 71 0.26 -19.36 -1.80
C THR A 71 -0.70 -18.43 -1.05
N PHE A 72 -0.33 -17.19 -0.87
CA PHE A 72 -1.16 -16.17 -0.26
C PHE A 72 -2.48 -15.96 -1.03
N SER A 73 -2.40 -15.82 -2.35
CA SER A 73 -3.57 -15.64 -3.21
C SER A 73 -4.50 -16.86 -3.19
N ALA A 74 -3.92 -18.06 -3.21
CA ALA A 74 -4.67 -19.30 -3.13
C ALA A 74 -5.40 -19.47 -1.78
N LEU A 75 -4.78 -19.05 -0.69
CA LEU A 75 -5.41 -19.03 0.62
C LEU A 75 -6.56 -18.02 0.68
N MET A 76 -6.37 -16.82 0.14
CA MET A 76 -7.43 -15.78 0.09
C MET A 76 -8.65 -16.23 -0.72
N VAL A 77 -8.41 -16.73 -1.93
CA VAL A 77 -9.48 -17.23 -2.81
C VAL A 77 -10.13 -18.48 -2.20
N GLY A 78 -9.32 -19.38 -1.68
CA GLY A 78 -9.74 -20.66 -1.12
C GLY A 78 -10.66 -20.58 0.10
N LEU A 79 -10.71 -19.43 0.79
CA LEU A 79 -11.68 -19.21 1.88
C LEU A 79 -13.13 -19.20 1.39
N VAL A 80 -13.36 -18.76 0.16
CA VAL A 80 -14.70 -18.68 -0.45
C VAL A 80 -14.88 -19.79 -1.48
N GLU A 81 -13.85 -20.05 -2.28
CA GLU A 81 -13.86 -21.02 -3.37
C GLU A 81 -12.62 -21.91 -3.29
N PRO A 82 -12.70 -23.05 -2.56
CA PRO A 82 -11.57 -23.98 -2.46
C PRO A 82 -11.08 -24.44 -3.85
N GLY A 83 -9.80 -24.21 -4.13
CA GLY A 83 -9.20 -24.52 -5.43
C GLY A 83 -9.54 -23.52 -6.56
N GLY A 84 -10.26 -22.45 -6.30
CA GLY A 84 -10.70 -21.47 -7.32
C GLY A 84 -9.56 -20.81 -8.09
N LEU A 85 -8.35 -20.78 -7.56
CA LEU A 85 -7.17 -20.25 -8.27
C LEU A 85 -6.50 -21.29 -9.18
N ALA A 86 -6.75 -22.59 -9.00
CA ALA A 86 -6.09 -23.65 -9.74
C ALA A 86 -6.26 -23.55 -11.28
N PRO A 87 -7.44 -23.19 -11.84
CA PRO A 87 -7.60 -23.03 -13.29
C PRO A 87 -6.71 -21.94 -13.90
N TYR A 88 -6.26 -20.99 -13.07
CA TYR A 88 -5.45 -19.84 -13.49
C TYR A 88 -3.95 -20.08 -13.32
N ALA A 89 -3.53 -21.18 -12.70
CA ALA A 89 -2.13 -21.47 -12.40
C ALA A 89 -1.25 -21.46 -13.67
N ALA A 90 -1.74 -22.01 -14.78
CA ALA A 90 -1.02 -22.06 -16.06
C ALA A 90 -0.71 -20.67 -16.64
N TYR A 91 -1.45 -19.63 -16.25
CA TYR A 91 -1.21 -18.28 -16.74
C TYR A 91 -0.08 -17.56 -16.00
N PHE A 92 0.37 -18.06 -14.85
CA PHE A 92 1.43 -17.41 -14.07
C PHE A 92 2.76 -17.36 -14.83
N ASP A 93 3.08 -18.39 -15.60
CA ASP A 93 4.32 -18.43 -16.40
C ASP A 93 4.36 -17.36 -17.49
N VAL A 94 3.19 -16.94 -17.98
CA VAL A 94 3.06 -15.86 -19.00
C VAL A 94 2.90 -14.50 -18.35
N THR A 95 2.10 -14.38 -17.32
CA THR A 95 1.81 -13.10 -16.67
C THR A 95 3.02 -12.54 -15.92
N ARG A 96 3.84 -13.38 -15.31
CA ARG A 96 5.04 -12.98 -14.57
C ARG A 96 6.03 -12.18 -15.44
N PRO A 97 6.51 -12.65 -16.61
CA PRO A 97 7.39 -11.87 -17.47
C PRO A 97 6.72 -10.62 -18.03
N ILE A 98 5.40 -10.64 -18.29
CA ILE A 98 4.65 -9.45 -18.73
C ILE A 98 4.64 -8.39 -17.63
N ILE A 99 4.38 -8.78 -16.38
CA ILE A 99 4.42 -7.87 -15.23
C ILE A 99 5.84 -7.33 -15.02
N ALA A 100 6.86 -8.19 -15.09
CA ALA A 100 8.25 -7.79 -14.95
C ALA A 100 8.68 -6.76 -16.01
N GLY A 101 8.39 -7.07 -17.29
CA GLY A 101 8.69 -6.17 -18.42
C GLY A 101 7.90 -4.88 -18.36
N GLY A 102 6.60 -4.97 -18.07
CA GLY A 102 5.71 -3.80 -17.96
C GLY A 102 6.11 -2.87 -16.82
N TYR A 103 6.39 -3.42 -15.64
CA TYR A 103 6.86 -2.64 -14.50
C TYR A 103 8.25 -2.04 -14.75
N GLY A 104 9.19 -2.81 -15.28
CA GLY A 104 10.53 -2.33 -15.64
C GLY A 104 10.48 -1.19 -16.66
N LEU A 105 9.66 -1.34 -17.70
CA LEU A 105 9.45 -0.28 -18.69
C LEU A 105 8.81 0.96 -18.07
N ALA A 106 7.81 0.80 -17.21
CA ALA A 106 7.18 1.92 -16.50
C ALA A 106 8.19 2.66 -15.61
N LEU A 107 9.02 1.92 -14.86
CA LEU A 107 10.05 2.49 -13.99
C LEU A 107 11.10 3.28 -14.80
N VAL A 108 11.63 2.71 -15.88
CA VAL A 108 12.62 3.37 -16.75
C VAL A 108 12.01 4.61 -17.41
N THR A 109 10.75 4.48 -17.91
CA THR A 109 10.06 5.60 -18.54
C THR A 109 9.80 6.72 -17.52
N HIS A 110 9.37 6.40 -16.32
CA HIS A 110 9.13 7.37 -15.24
C HIS A 110 10.41 8.17 -14.91
N ILE A 111 11.51 7.46 -14.64
CA ILE A 111 12.80 8.10 -14.31
C ILE A 111 13.31 8.92 -15.49
N GLY A 112 13.28 8.35 -16.70
CA GLY A 112 13.78 9.01 -17.92
C GLY A 112 12.98 10.26 -18.28
N LEU A 113 11.65 10.22 -18.24
CA LEU A 113 10.82 11.40 -18.51
C LEU A 113 11.02 12.50 -17.47
N GLY A 114 11.13 12.17 -16.21
CA GLY A 114 11.41 13.14 -15.16
C GLY A 114 12.78 13.81 -15.34
N TYR A 115 13.79 13.05 -15.76
CA TYR A 115 15.11 13.60 -16.08
C TYR A 115 15.07 14.59 -17.25
N VAL A 116 14.47 14.18 -18.37
CA VAL A 116 14.42 15.00 -19.60
C VAL A 116 13.59 16.27 -19.42
N ARG A 117 12.60 16.25 -18.54
CA ARG A 117 11.66 17.37 -18.32
C ARG A 117 12.01 18.29 -17.16
N GLY A 118 13.20 18.25 -16.67
CA GLY A 118 13.63 19.22 -15.67
C GLY A 118 14.68 18.68 -14.70
N GLY A 119 14.63 17.40 -14.39
CA GLY A 119 15.56 16.82 -13.42
C GLY A 119 15.47 17.55 -12.06
N GLY A 120 16.63 17.76 -11.45
CA GLY A 120 16.71 18.52 -10.21
C GLY A 120 16.50 17.68 -8.94
N ARG A 121 16.35 18.36 -7.81
CA ARG A 121 16.30 17.71 -6.50
C ARG A 121 15.03 16.87 -6.31
N SER A 122 13.87 17.37 -6.73
CA SER A 122 12.59 16.66 -6.61
C SER A 122 12.60 15.36 -7.42
N TRP A 123 13.14 15.39 -8.65
CA TRP A 123 13.33 14.20 -9.48
C TRP A 123 14.30 13.19 -8.84
N LEU A 124 15.44 13.66 -8.28
CA LEU A 124 16.40 12.75 -7.63
C LEU A 124 15.79 12.02 -6.44
N VAL A 125 14.98 12.70 -5.64
CA VAL A 125 14.25 12.09 -4.51
C VAL A 125 13.24 11.07 -5.02
N ASP A 126 12.44 11.44 -6.02
CA ASP A 126 11.42 10.55 -6.58
C ASP A 126 12.03 9.29 -7.24
N ALA A 127 13.07 9.48 -8.07
CA ALA A 127 13.79 8.38 -8.70
C ALA A 127 14.47 7.47 -7.65
N GLY A 128 15.13 8.09 -6.66
CA GLY A 128 15.79 7.37 -5.57
C GLY A 128 14.81 6.54 -4.74
N GLU A 129 13.66 7.11 -4.36
CA GLU A 129 12.62 6.39 -3.62
C GLU A 129 11.99 5.28 -4.46
N SER A 130 11.72 5.51 -5.74
CA SER A 130 11.14 4.51 -6.64
C SER A 130 12.07 3.32 -6.82
N LEU A 131 13.36 3.57 -7.02
CA LEU A 131 14.40 2.53 -7.11
C LEU A 131 14.58 1.80 -5.77
N LEU A 132 14.60 2.53 -4.65
CA LEU A 132 14.72 1.94 -3.32
C LEU A 132 13.54 1.01 -3.01
N LEU A 133 12.31 1.44 -3.30
CA LEU A 133 11.12 0.61 -3.11
C LEU A 133 11.15 -0.63 -4.01
N ALA A 134 11.49 -0.49 -5.28
CA ALA A 134 11.62 -1.62 -6.19
C ALA A 134 12.68 -2.62 -5.70
N ALA A 135 13.86 -2.14 -5.32
CA ALA A 135 14.92 -2.98 -4.77
C ALA A 135 14.51 -3.64 -3.44
N TYR A 136 13.89 -2.87 -2.55
CA TYR A 136 13.43 -3.37 -1.25
C TYR A 136 12.46 -4.56 -1.41
N PHE A 137 11.42 -4.42 -2.23
CA PHE A 137 10.45 -5.49 -2.47
C PHE A 137 10.98 -6.63 -3.36
N ALA A 138 12.06 -6.40 -4.11
CA ALA A 138 12.73 -7.46 -4.85
C ALA A 138 13.63 -8.34 -3.98
N PHE A 139 14.36 -7.76 -3.02
CA PHE A 139 15.39 -8.46 -2.26
C PHE A 139 14.98 -8.85 -0.84
N VAL A 140 14.03 -8.14 -0.23
CA VAL A 140 13.55 -8.47 1.11
C VAL A 140 12.37 -9.45 1.00
N PRO A 141 12.36 -10.57 1.75
CA PRO A 141 11.24 -11.51 1.76
C PRO A 141 9.92 -10.79 1.97
N VAL A 142 8.93 -11.04 1.11
CA VAL A 142 7.71 -10.23 0.99
C VAL A 142 6.95 -10.05 2.31
N LEU A 143 6.89 -11.07 3.16
CA LEU A 143 6.22 -10.97 4.47
C LEU A 143 6.92 -9.97 5.39
N VAL A 144 8.26 -9.97 5.40
CA VAL A 144 9.07 -9.02 6.17
C VAL A 144 8.98 -7.64 5.53
N ALA A 145 9.06 -7.58 4.20
CA ALA A 145 8.98 -6.33 3.46
C ALA A 145 7.67 -5.60 3.73
N VAL A 146 6.54 -6.28 3.61
CA VAL A 146 5.21 -5.71 3.88
C VAL A 146 5.06 -5.33 5.36
N GLY A 147 5.51 -6.20 6.28
CA GLY A 147 5.44 -5.99 7.71
C GLY A 147 6.22 -4.77 8.20
N LEU A 148 7.33 -4.43 7.56
CA LEU A 148 8.13 -3.25 7.88
C LEU A 148 7.71 -2.00 7.09
N TYR A 149 7.30 -2.17 5.83
CA TYR A 149 6.93 -1.07 4.95
C TYR A 149 5.76 -0.26 5.50
N PHE A 150 4.66 -0.91 5.86
CA PHE A 150 3.45 -0.19 6.27
C PHE A 150 3.61 0.60 7.57
N PRO A 151 4.10 0.03 8.69
CA PRO A 151 4.23 0.80 9.94
C PRO A 151 5.36 1.83 9.91
N PHE A 152 6.50 1.52 9.27
CA PHE A 152 7.68 2.40 9.36
C PHE A 152 7.79 3.37 8.19
N TRP A 153 7.58 2.93 6.95
CA TRP A 153 7.73 3.79 5.79
C TRP A 153 6.44 4.51 5.43
N TYR A 154 5.39 3.74 5.17
CA TYR A 154 4.12 4.30 4.67
C TYR A 154 3.46 5.20 5.73
N SER A 155 3.31 4.72 6.97
CA SER A 155 2.66 5.48 8.04
C SER A 155 3.43 6.73 8.42
N ALA A 156 4.77 6.65 8.55
CA ALA A 156 5.59 7.82 8.87
C ALA A 156 5.46 8.92 7.80
N ARG A 157 5.42 8.53 6.52
CA ARG A 157 5.25 9.47 5.42
C ARG A 157 3.85 10.10 5.37
N GLN A 158 2.80 9.34 5.67
CA GLN A 158 1.45 9.89 5.77
C GLN A 158 1.34 10.90 6.91
N VAL A 159 1.94 10.62 8.06
CA VAL A 159 2.01 11.58 9.17
C VAL A 159 2.77 12.84 8.77
N ALA A 160 3.93 12.72 8.13
CA ALA A 160 4.70 13.87 7.65
C ALA A 160 3.88 14.73 6.69
N ARG A 161 3.15 14.10 5.75
CA ARG A 161 2.23 14.80 4.84
C ARG A 161 1.16 15.57 5.58
N THR A 162 0.47 14.94 6.52
CA THR A 162 -0.61 15.57 7.27
C THR A 162 -0.12 16.84 7.97
N GLN A 163 1.08 16.81 8.55
CA GLN A 163 1.67 17.95 9.23
C GLN A 163 2.07 19.11 8.29
N MET A 164 2.49 18.79 7.07
CA MET A 164 2.88 19.80 6.09
C MET A 164 1.69 20.47 5.40
N VAL A 165 0.53 19.81 5.40
CA VAL A 165 -0.69 20.32 4.75
C VAL A 165 -1.63 21.01 5.75
N ASP A 166 -1.57 20.67 7.04
CA ASP A 166 -2.40 21.24 8.09
C ASP A 166 -1.80 22.56 8.63
N ASP A 167 -1.77 23.61 7.81
CA ASP A 167 -1.65 25.01 8.28
C ASP A 167 -2.99 25.58 8.80
N ALA A 168 -4.04 24.77 8.88
CA ALA A 168 -5.33 25.20 9.42
C ALA A 168 -5.28 25.28 10.94
N PRO A 169 -5.80 26.36 11.57
CA PRO A 169 -5.88 26.44 13.03
C PRO A 169 -6.74 25.25 13.50
N VAL A 170 -6.08 24.33 14.20
CA VAL A 170 -6.70 23.15 14.80
C VAL A 170 -7.78 23.63 15.77
N GLY A 171 -9.02 23.17 15.53
CA GLY A 171 -10.11 23.41 16.49
C GLY A 171 -9.78 22.75 17.82
N ASP A 172 -10.33 23.26 18.87
CA ASP A 172 -10.25 22.92 20.29
C ASP A 172 -9.04 22.07 20.74
N PRO A 173 -8.06 22.68 21.43
CA PRO A 173 -6.82 22.01 21.91
C PRO A 173 -7.06 20.80 22.81
N SER A 174 -8.28 20.59 23.31
CA SER A 174 -8.62 19.50 24.25
C SER A 174 -8.57 18.11 23.63
N TRP A 175 -8.62 17.99 22.30
CA TRP A 175 -8.57 16.71 21.56
C TRP A 175 -7.29 16.53 20.72
N ASP A 176 -6.34 17.44 20.84
CA ASP A 176 -5.08 17.36 20.12
C ASP A 176 -4.12 16.34 20.76
N LEU A 177 -4.36 15.06 20.43
CA LEU A 177 -3.50 13.94 20.87
C LEU A 177 -2.07 14.03 20.28
N VAL A 178 -1.90 14.82 19.24
CA VAL A 178 -0.65 14.89 18.46
C VAL A 178 0.08 16.21 18.72
N GLY A 179 -0.56 17.19 19.37
CA GLY A 179 -0.06 18.54 19.59
C GLY A 179 1.34 18.62 20.19
N GLY A 180 2.11 19.56 19.70
CA GLY A 180 3.47 19.83 20.15
C GLY A 180 4.12 20.90 19.29
N SER A 181 5.06 21.66 19.86
CA SER A 181 5.80 22.71 19.15
C SER A 181 6.99 22.21 18.34
N ASP A 182 7.34 20.92 18.47
CA ASP A 182 8.47 20.29 17.80
C ASP A 182 8.01 19.17 16.88
N ALA A 183 8.33 19.29 15.59
CA ALA A 183 7.92 18.36 14.55
C ALA A 183 8.34 16.89 14.83
N ALA A 184 9.49 16.68 15.46
CA ALA A 184 9.97 15.35 15.80
C ALA A 184 9.10 14.72 16.91
N THR A 185 8.72 15.49 17.93
CA THR A 185 7.84 15.04 19.01
C THR A 185 6.45 14.68 18.50
N VAL A 186 5.90 15.50 17.61
CA VAL A 186 4.60 15.27 16.96
C VAL A 186 4.65 14.00 16.11
N ALA A 187 5.70 13.82 15.31
CA ALA A 187 5.89 12.63 14.49
C ALA A 187 6.00 11.34 15.34
N ILE A 188 6.76 11.38 16.44
CA ILE A 188 6.89 10.25 17.36
C ILE A 188 5.56 9.90 18.02
N ARG A 189 4.79 10.90 18.48
CA ARG A 189 3.48 10.67 19.09
C ARG A 189 2.50 10.07 18.09
N ALA A 190 2.40 10.64 16.89
CA ALA A 190 1.55 10.11 15.84
C ALA A 190 1.93 8.68 15.46
N TRP A 191 3.23 8.40 15.33
CA TRP A 191 3.71 7.04 15.10
C TRP A 191 3.36 6.10 16.27
N GLY A 192 3.52 6.55 17.51
CA GLY A 192 3.13 5.79 18.70
C GLY A 192 1.65 5.43 18.70
N ILE A 193 0.76 6.37 18.37
CA ILE A 193 -0.69 6.12 18.26
C ILE A 193 -0.98 5.09 17.16
N LEU A 194 -0.33 5.19 16.00
CA LEU A 194 -0.49 4.21 14.92
C LEU A 194 -0.02 2.82 15.33
N VAL A 195 1.11 2.71 16.03
CA VAL A 195 1.63 1.43 16.52
C VAL A 195 0.68 0.81 17.55
N VAL A 196 0.20 1.61 18.53
CA VAL A 196 -0.77 1.14 19.53
C VAL A 196 -2.07 0.69 18.87
N GLY A 197 -2.58 1.45 17.89
CA GLY A 197 -3.76 1.08 17.11
C GLY A 197 -3.55 -0.22 16.32
N ALA A 198 -2.40 -0.38 15.70
CA ALA A 198 -2.04 -1.61 14.98
C ALA A 198 -1.96 -2.83 15.92
N LEU A 199 -1.32 -2.67 17.09
CA LEU A 199 -1.25 -3.73 18.10
C LEU A 199 -2.62 -4.08 18.68
N ALA A 200 -3.48 -3.10 18.94
CA ALA A 200 -4.85 -3.33 19.38
C ALA A 200 -5.66 -4.09 18.33
N THR A 201 -5.55 -3.68 17.06
CA THR A 201 -6.20 -4.37 15.94
C THR A 201 -5.67 -5.81 15.81
N PHE A 202 -4.36 -6.00 15.94
CA PHE A 202 -3.77 -7.34 15.92
C PHE A 202 -4.27 -8.20 17.09
N GLY A 203 -4.40 -7.63 18.29
CA GLY A 203 -4.96 -8.30 19.46
C GLY A 203 -6.42 -8.76 19.24
N VAL A 204 -7.26 -7.89 18.70
CA VAL A 204 -8.65 -8.24 18.34
C VAL A 204 -8.67 -9.37 17.31
N LEU A 205 -7.83 -9.30 16.29
CA LEU A 205 -7.71 -10.35 15.28
C LEU A 205 -7.26 -11.69 15.84
N ALA A 206 -6.25 -11.68 16.69
CA ALA A 206 -5.79 -12.89 17.36
C ALA A 206 -6.91 -13.50 18.17
N ALA A 207 -7.68 -12.68 18.93
CA ALA A 207 -8.83 -13.13 19.68
C ALA A 207 -9.91 -13.74 18.79
N VAL A 208 -10.24 -13.10 17.66
CA VAL A 208 -11.23 -13.62 16.69
C VAL A 208 -10.71 -14.92 16.05
N TYR A 209 -9.44 -14.98 15.68
CA TYR A 209 -8.82 -16.19 15.11
C TYR A 209 -8.94 -17.41 16.04
N TRP A 210 -8.79 -17.20 17.35
CA TRP A 210 -8.89 -18.28 18.36
C TRP A 210 -10.34 -18.59 18.78
N ALA A 211 -11.26 -17.62 18.68
CA ALA A 211 -12.63 -17.76 19.15
C ALA A 211 -13.59 -18.35 18.10
N ILE A 212 -13.28 -18.25 16.82
CA ILE A 212 -14.15 -18.69 15.71
C ILE A 212 -13.55 -19.92 15.04
N PRO A 213 -14.36 -20.93 14.65
CA PRO A 213 -13.90 -22.06 13.85
C PRO A 213 -13.20 -21.56 12.58
N ASN A 214 -11.92 -21.87 12.45
CA ASN A 214 -11.08 -21.34 11.39
C ASN A 214 -11.02 -22.31 10.21
N PRO A 215 -11.52 -21.96 9.02
CA PRO A 215 -11.42 -22.80 7.83
C PRO A 215 -9.95 -23.02 7.38
N LEU A 216 -8.99 -22.24 7.91
CA LEU A 216 -7.57 -22.37 7.66
C LEU A 216 -6.82 -23.21 8.71
N ALA A 217 -7.54 -23.86 9.64
CA ALA A 217 -6.91 -24.62 10.74
C ALA A 217 -6.00 -25.79 10.27
N GLY A 218 -6.16 -26.26 9.04
CA GLY A 218 -5.28 -27.28 8.41
C GLY A 218 -4.03 -26.70 7.74
N VAL A 219 -3.92 -25.38 7.65
CA VAL A 219 -2.76 -24.68 7.09
C VAL A 219 -1.84 -24.30 8.25
N GLY A 220 -0.53 -24.35 8.06
CA GLY A 220 0.42 -23.95 9.11
C GLY A 220 0.08 -22.60 9.73
N ILE A 221 0.35 -22.41 11.02
CA ILE A 221 -0.08 -21.24 11.80
C ILE A 221 0.28 -19.91 11.10
N LEU A 222 1.49 -19.79 10.59
CA LEU A 222 1.95 -18.53 9.98
C LEU A 222 1.24 -18.22 8.64
N PRO A 223 1.16 -19.13 7.66
CA PRO A 223 0.39 -18.88 6.43
C PRO A 223 -1.10 -18.64 6.69
N GLY A 224 -1.71 -19.39 7.62
CA GLY A 224 -3.10 -19.22 8.01
C GLY A 224 -3.38 -17.87 8.67
N ALA A 225 -2.51 -17.44 9.58
CA ALA A 225 -2.61 -16.13 10.23
C ALA A 225 -2.44 -14.98 9.23
N VAL A 226 -1.51 -15.09 8.28
CA VAL A 226 -1.30 -14.07 7.24
C VAL A 226 -2.51 -13.98 6.31
N ALA A 227 -3.08 -15.11 5.88
CA ALA A 227 -4.27 -15.12 5.04
C ALA A 227 -5.48 -14.52 5.77
N PHE A 228 -5.72 -14.92 7.02
CA PHE A 228 -6.79 -14.37 7.85
C PHE A 228 -6.63 -12.85 8.06
N TRP A 229 -5.43 -12.40 8.41
CA TRP A 229 -5.08 -10.98 8.55
C TRP A 229 -5.39 -10.19 7.29
N SER A 230 -5.01 -10.71 6.14
CA SER A 230 -5.17 -10.01 4.87
C SER A 230 -6.63 -9.85 4.45
N ILE A 231 -7.46 -10.86 4.73
CA ILE A 231 -8.89 -10.79 4.46
C ILE A 231 -9.55 -9.80 5.41
N PHE A 232 -9.21 -9.85 6.69
CA PHE A 232 -9.73 -8.91 7.66
C PHE A 232 -9.35 -7.47 7.31
N ILE A 233 -8.08 -7.22 6.95
CA ILE A 233 -7.67 -5.91 6.47
C ILE A 233 -8.44 -5.51 5.21
N SER A 234 -8.67 -6.41 4.28
CA SER A 234 -9.46 -6.13 3.08
C SER A 234 -10.90 -5.73 3.40
N ILE A 235 -11.49 -6.32 4.45
CA ILE A 235 -12.84 -5.99 4.91
C ILE A 235 -12.87 -4.64 5.65
N VAL A 236 -11.89 -4.39 6.53
CA VAL A 236 -11.82 -3.18 7.36
C VAL A 236 -11.25 -2.00 6.59
N ALA A 237 -10.27 -2.23 5.72
CA ALA A 237 -9.63 -1.17 4.95
C ALA A 237 -10.57 -0.50 3.95
N LEU A 238 -11.54 -1.22 3.38
CA LEU A 238 -12.45 -0.63 2.40
C LEU A 238 -13.29 0.52 2.97
N PRO A 239 -13.98 0.39 4.12
CA PRO A 239 -14.64 1.51 4.77
C PRO A 239 -13.68 2.63 5.17
N HIS A 240 -12.51 2.31 5.69
CA HIS A 240 -11.48 3.28 6.06
C HIS A 240 -10.98 4.08 4.85
N VAL A 241 -10.79 3.40 3.72
CA VAL A 241 -10.42 4.02 2.44
C VAL A 241 -11.51 4.99 1.96
N VAL A 242 -12.78 4.58 2.03
CA VAL A 242 -13.92 5.42 1.60
C VAL A 242 -14.04 6.64 2.49
N VAL A 243 -14.05 6.45 3.81
CA VAL A 243 -14.13 7.56 4.78
C VAL A 243 -12.94 8.50 4.64
N GLY A 244 -11.72 7.99 4.55
CA GLY A 244 -10.53 8.79 4.32
C GLY A 244 -10.60 9.57 3.01
N SER A 245 -11.07 8.96 1.92
CA SER A 245 -11.21 9.65 0.63
C SER A 245 -12.27 10.75 0.66
N VAL A 246 -13.38 10.55 1.35
CA VAL A 246 -14.42 11.58 1.51
C VAL A 246 -13.89 12.76 2.32
N LEU A 247 -13.23 12.48 3.46
CA LEU A 247 -12.64 13.53 4.30
C LEU A 247 -11.52 14.28 3.56
N ASP A 248 -10.72 13.59 2.77
CA ASP A 248 -9.66 14.19 1.96
C ASP A 248 -10.24 15.12 0.87
N VAL A 249 -11.37 14.72 0.23
CA VAL A 249 -12.07 15.56 -0.76
C VAL A 249 -12.64 16.81 -0.09
N ASP A 250 -13.32 16.68 1.06
CA ASP A 250 -13.91 17.80 1.80
C ASP A 250 -12.82 18.80 2.27
N ARG A 251 -11.63 18.32 2.58
CA ARG A 251 -10.49 19.14 3.00
C ARG A 251 -9.61 19.62 1.84
N GLY A 252 -9.96 19.31 0.60
CA GLY A 252 -9.19 19.67 -0.59
C GLY A 252 -7.84 18.94 -0.75
N ILE A 253 -7.58 17.91 0.05
CA ILE A 253 -6.28 17.19 0.07
C ILE A 253 -6.07 16.36 -1.20
N TRP A 254 -7.15 15.97 -1.89
CA TRP A 254 -7.11 15.23 -3.16
C TRP A 254 -7.17 16.10 -4.40
N TYR A 255 -7.18 17.40 -4.25
CA TYR A 255 -7.12 18.29 -5.40
C TYR A 255 -5.69 18.25 -5.95
N VAL A 256 -5.46 17.38 -6.92
CA VAL A 256 -4.31 17.49 -7.81
C VAL A 256 -4.78 18.41 -8.94
N PRO A 257 -4.30 19.66 -9.01
CA PRO A 257 -4.66 20.57 -10.09
C PRO A 257 -4.17 20.05 -11.45
#